data_9fc052a29658b10edea1d906c58d13e4
#
_entry.id   9fc052a29658b10edea1d906c58d13e4
#
_cell.length_a   1.000
_cell.length_b   1.000
_cell.length_c   1.000
_cell.angle_alpha   90.00
_cell.angle_beta   90.00
_cell.angle_gamma   90.00
#
_symmetry.space_group_name_H-M   'P 1'
#
loop_
_entity.id
_entity.type
_entity.pdbx_description
1 polymer ?
#
loop_
_entity_poly.entity_id
_entity_poly.type
_entity_poly.pdbx_seq_one_letter_code
_entity_poly.pdbx_strand_id
1 'polypeptide(L)'
;MAVHEFGLSNGKPILLIPGINQCSLAWLKQYQSSLAGEFRLVCLDLRGHGMSDKPTASELYNQPTLWADDIHAVLTTLLLRKPLLVGWSYGGYIINDYLAKYGEGAIGGINYVCAAVVMGGESARTMLGSEFINVVPGMCSVDLEDNIEAVCKLVRILFAKQPPQEAFEILIACSMVVPPTARLGMISRTIDRDTVMKGIKVPVLVTAGEKDAVITPAHTKHLLTCIPHAESSVFEGIGHSPQLEDSERFNQELTRFARQYAG
;
A
#
# COMPACT_ATOMS: atom_id res chain seq x y z
N MET A 1 14.13 0.03 9.37
CA MET A 1 13.28 -0.27 8.21
C MET A 1 14.17 -0.48 7.00
N ALA A 2 13.96 -1.51 6.19
CA ALA A 2 14.71 -1.72 4.96
C ALA A 2 14.13 -0.86 3.83
N VAL A 3 15.02 -0.29 3.02
CA VAL A 3 14.68 0.58 1.90
C VAL A 3 15.51 0.15 0.70
N HIS A 4 14.87 0.05 -0.45
CA HIS A 4 15.49 -0.35 -1.70
C HIS A 4 15.33 0.77 -2.72
N GLU A 5 16.44 1.26 -3.26
CA GLU A 5 16.45 2.33 -4.24
C GLU A 5 16.76 1.81 -5.63
N PHE A 6 15.98 2.24 -6.60
CA PHE A 6 16.14 1.90 -8.01
C PHE A 6 16.04 3.16 -8.88
N GLY A 7 16.56 3.07 -10.07
CA GLY A 7 16.47 4.15 -11.06
C GLY A 7 17.49 5.25 -10.86
N LEU A 8 17.12 6.47 -11.24
CA LEU A 8 18.03 7.62 -11.24
C LEU A 8 18.16 8.22 -9.84
N SER A 9 19.35 8.23 -9.27
CA SER A 9 19.61 8.78 -7.93
C SER A 9 19.26 10.28 -7.80
N ASN A 10 19.30 11.01 -8.91
CA ASN A 10 18.93 12.44 -8.99
C ASN A 10 17.54 12.66 -9.66
N GLY A 11 16.81 11.59 -9.96
CA GLY A 11 15.46 11.66 -10.52
C GLY A 11 14.45 12.17 -9.48
N LYS A 12 13.29 12.61 -9.95
CA LYS A 12 12.16 12.97 -9.09
C LYS A 12 11.75 11.77 -8.25
N PRO A 13 11.59 11.91 -6.92
CA PRO A 13 11.42 10.77 -6.04
C PRO A 13 9.96 10.26 -6.01
N ILE A 14 9.82 8.93 -6.08
CA ILE A 14 8.56 8.22 -5.86
C ILE A 14 8.79 7.23 -4.72
N LEU A 15 8.03 7.37 -3.64
CA LEU A 15 8.05 6.46 -2.50
C LEU A 15 6.93 5.43 -2.64
N LEU A 16 7.30 4.17 -2.81
CA LEU A 16 6.39 3.04 -3.03
C LEU A 16 6.19 2.27 -1.72
N ILE A 17 4.97 2.35 -1.18
CA ILE A 17 4.57 1.80 0.12
C ILE A 17 3.68 0.59 -0.12
N PRO A 18 4.11 -0.63 0.23
CA PRO A 18 3.36 -1.85 -0.04
C PRO A 18 2.17 -2.02 0.91
N GLY A 19 1.31 -2.98 0.57
CA GLY A 19 0.21 -3.45 1.41
C GLY A 19 0.66 -4.40 2.53
N ILE A 20 -0.29 -4.79 3.39
CA ILE A 20 -0.07 -5.82 4.42
C ILE A 20 0.39 -7.13 3.76
N ASN A 21 1.29 -7.85 4.41
CA ASN A 21 1.89 -9.11 3.96
C ASN A 21 2.77 -8.99 2.71
N GLN A 22 3.04 -7.79 2.21
CA GLN A 22 3.86 -7.61 1.01
C GLN A 22 5.11 -6.76 1.32
N CYS A 23 6.07 -6.81 0.44
CA CYS A 23 7.32 -6.08 0.56
C CYS A 23 7.67 -5.34 -0.74
N SER A 24 8.86 -4.81 -0.84
CA SER A 24 9.37 -4.11 -2.03
C SER A 24 9.20 -4.89 -3.34
N LEU A 25 9.17 -6.24 -3.30
CA LEU A 25 8.97 -7.09 -4.48
C LEU A 25 7.58 -6.93 -5.10
N ALA A 26 6.57 -6.42 -4.38
CA ALA A 26 5.27 -6.10 -4.94
C ALA A 26 5.33 -4.98 -6.01
N TRP A 27 6.45 -4.27 -6.08
CA TRP A 27 6.71 -3.19 -7.04
C TRP A 27 7.70 -3.59 -8.14
N LEU A 28 7.95 -4.92 -8.31
CA LEU A 28 8.90 -5.45 -9.30
C LEU A 28 8.65 -4.90 -10.72
N LYS A 29 7.37 -4.86 -11.13
CA LYS A 29 6.96 -4.38 -12.46
C LYS A 29 7.17 -2.87 -12.65
N GLN A 30 7.31 -2.11 -11.56
CA GLN A 30 7.57 -0.68 -11.59
C GLN A 30 9.07 -0.42 -11.69
N TYR A 31 9.88 -1.01 -10.80
CA TYR A 31 11.32 -0.73 -10.82
C TYR A 31 12.10 -1.45 -11.93
N GLN A 32 11.49 -2.45 -12.60
CA GLN A 32 12.03 -3.06 -13.81
C GLN A 32 11.50 -2.43 -15.12
N SER A 33 10.71 -1.37 -15.03
CA SER A 33 10.14 -0.67 -16.18
C SER A 33 10.92 0.59 -16.56
N SER A 34 10.41 1.30 -17.55
CA SER A 34 10.92 2.62 -17.96
C SER A 34 10.83 3.68 -16.85
N LEU A 35 10.01 3.47 -15.80
CA LEU A 35 9.98 4.35 -14.63
C LEU A 35 11.37 4.51 -14.00
N ALA A 36 12.14 3.44 -13.89
CA ALA A 36 13.50 3.49 -13.34
C ALA A 36 14.49 4.25 -14.25
N GLY A 37 14.16 4.44 -15.53
CA GLY A 37 14.93 5.27 -16.44
C GLY A 37 14.71 6.79 -16.27
N GLU A 38 13.70 7.19 -15.48
CA GLU A 38 13.31 8.60 -15.34
C GLU A 38 13.24 9.07 -13.86
N PHE A 39 12.81 8.21 -12.96
CA PHE A 39 12.55 8.56 -11.56
C PHE A 39 13.52 7.88 -10.61
N ARG A 40 13.61 8.45 -9.39
CA ARG A 40 14.21 7.79 -8.21
C ARG A 40 13.10 7.00 -7.51
N LEU A 41 13.10 5.69 -7.67
CA LEU A 41 12.11 4.80 -7.06
C LEU A 41 12.62 4.32 -5.71
N VAL A 42 11.89 4.59 -4.65
CA VAL A 42 12.21 4.19 -3.28
C VAL A 42 11.14 3.21 -2.81
N CYS A 43 11.48 1.93 -2.70
CA CYS A 43 10.56 0.87 -2.29
C CYS A 43 10.81 0.53 -0.82
N LEU A 44 9.75 0.45 -0.02
CA LEU A 44 9.86 0.12 1.39
C LEU A 44 9.56 -1.36 1.65
N ASP A 45 10.29 -1.92 2.61
CA ASP A 45 9.78 -3.04 3.40
C ASP A 45 9.27 -2.48 4.72
N LEU A 46 7.98 -2.57 4.96
CA LEU A 46 7.36 -2.08 6.20
C LEU A 46 7.96 -2.77 7.42
N ARG A 47 7.84 -2.17 8.61
CA ARG A 47 8.22 -2.89 9.84
C ARG A 47 7.48 -4.24 9.90
N GLY A 48 8.18 -5.29 10.26
CA GLY A 48 7.65 -6.65 10.25
C GLY A 48 7.66 -7.35 8.88
N HIS A 49 7.96 -6.65 7.78
CA HIS A 49 7.89 -7.17 6.41
C HIS A 49 9.27 -7.27 5.76
N GLY A 50 9.36 -8.09 4.73
CA GLY A 50 10.55 -8.21 3.89
C GLY A 50 11.84 -8.33 4.70
N MET A 51 12.79 -7.44 4.42
CA MET A 51 14.09 -7.36 5.09
C MET A 51 14.12 -6.40 6.29
N SER A 52 13.00 -5.75 6.62
CA SER A 52 12.89 -4.93 7.82
C SER A 52 12.90 -5.76 9.09
N ASP A 53 13.28 -5.10 10.21
CA ASP A 53 13.19 -5.70 11.54
C ASP A 53 11.77 -6.16 11.86
N LYS A 54 11.68 -7.28 12.60
CA LYS A 54 10.44 -7.95 12.97
C LYS A 54 10.28 -7.98 14.50
N PRO A 55 9.98 -6.82 15.14
CA PRO A 55 9.73 -6.78 16.56
C PRO A 55 8.64 -7.78 16.97
N THR A 56 8.79 -8.41 18.12
CA THR A 56 7.87 -9.47 18.57
C THR A 56 6.62 -8.93 19.27
N ALA A 57 6.65 -7.70 19.77
CA ALA A 57 5.53 -7.07 20.47
C ALA A 57 4.51 -6.52 19.46
N SER A 58 3.26 -7.01 19.53
CA SER A 58 2.17 -6.62 18.62
C SER A 58 1.83 -5.13 18.71
N GLU A 59 2.06 -4.52 19.87
CA GLU A 59 1.84 -3.09 20.13
C GLU A 59 2.69 -2.19 19.24
N LEU A 60 3.83 -2.69 18.75
CA LEU A 60 4.71 -1.94 17.83
C LEU A 60 4.14 -1.87 16.40
N TYR A 61 3.03 -2.54 16.14
CA TYR A 61 2.34 -2.55 14.84
C TYR A 61 0.98 -1.87 14.87
N ASN A 62 0.43 -1.57 16.05
CA ASN A 62 -0.90 -0.96 16.15
C ASN A 62 -0.87 0.56 16.39
N GLN A 63 0.29 1.15 16.63
CA GLN A 63 0.43 2.58 16.93
C GLN A 63 0.60 3.41 15.64
N PRO A 64 -0.32 4.33 15.34
CA PRO A 64 -0.27 5.14 14.12
C PRO A 64 0.98 6.04 14.06
N THR A 65 1.46 6.51 15.21
CA THR A 65 2.63 7.38 15.28
C THR A 65 3.91 6.70 14.81
N LEU A 66 4.05 5.39 15.05
CA LEU A 66 5.21 4.63 14.61
C LEU A 66 5.25 4.47 13.08
N TRP A 67 4.11 4.28 12.44
CA TRP A 67 4.01 4.23 10.98
C TRP A 67 4.32 5.59 10.34
N ALA A 68 3.81 6.66 10.95
CA ALA A 68 4.12 8.02 10.53
C ALA A 68 5.62 8.33 10.64
N ASP A 69 6.25 7.91 11.74
CA ASP A 69 7.69 8.13 11.99
C ASP A 69 8.56 7.34 11.01
N ASP A 70 8.14 6.13 10.66
CA ASP A 70 8.83 5.31 9.65
C ASP A 70 8.90 6.03 8.29
N ILE A 71 7.77 6.59 7.82
CA ILE A 71 7.76 7.37 6.58
C ILE A 71 8.59 8.63 6.71
N HIS A 72 8.42 9.37 7.81
CA HIS A 72 9.18 10.61 8.04
C HIS A 72 10.69 10.36 8.06
N ALA A 73 11.13 9.29 8.71
CA ALA A 73 12.54 8.90 8.75
C ALA A 73 13.10 8.61 7.34
N VAL A 74 12.34 7.92 6.49
CA VAL A 74 12.76 7.68 5.09
C VAL A 74 12.87 8.99 4.32
N LEU A 75 11.86 9.85 4.39
CA LEU A 75 11.88 11.13 3.68
C LEU A 75 13.07 12.00 4.07
N THR A 76 13.38 12.06 5.37
CA THR A 76 14.44 12.91 5.90
C THR A 76 15.84 12.32 5.70
N THR A 77 16.00 11.00 5.93
CA THR A 77 17.31 10.34 5.79
C THR A 77 17.77 10.29 4.33
N LEU A 78 16.86 10.03 3.41
CA LEU A 78 17.17 9.97 1.97
C LEU A 78 17.05 11.34 1.28
N LEU A 79 16.74 12.40 2.03
CA LEU A 79 16.58 13.77 1.53
C LEU A 79 15.60 13.84 0.34
N LEU A 80 14.48 13.08 0.42
CA LEU A 80 13.48 13.07 -0.63
C LEU A 80 12.72 14.41 -0.63
N ARG A 81 12.90 15.19 -1.68
CA ARG A 81 12.23 16.50 -1.81
C ARG A 81 10.93 16.32 -2.58
N LYS A 82 9.81 16.71 -1.96
CA LYS A 82 8.48 16.62 -2.59
C LYS A 82 8.21 15.27 -3.29
N PRO A 83 8.46 14.11 -2.63
CA PRO A 83 8.20 12.83 -3.25
C PRO A 83 6.70 12.64 -3.55
N LEU A 84 6.41 11.88 -4.60
CA LEU A 84 5.09 11.28 -4.75
C LEU A 84 5.00 10.06 -3.80
N LEU A 85 3.98 10.05 -2.93
CA LEU A 85 3.69 8.88 -2.10
C LEU A 85 2.72 7.96 -2.84
N VAL A 86 3.11 6.71 -3.06
CA VAL A 86 2.27 5.68 -3.69
C VAL A 86 1.97 4.61 -2.66
N GLY A 87 0.73 4.54 -2.20
CA GLY A 87 0.31 3.61 -1.16
C GLY A 87 -0.65 2.55 -1.67
N TRP A 88 -0.21 1.29 -1.73
CA TRP A 88 -1.05 0.18 -2.09
C TRP A 88 -1.73 -0.42 -0.85
N SER A 89 -3.06 -0.62 -0.91
CA SER A 89 -3.80 -1.33 0.13
C SER A 89 -3.58 -0.71 1.52
N TYR A 90 -2.99 -1.44 2.45
CA TYR A 90 -2.60 -0.97 3.79
C TYR A 90 -1.69 0.27 3.75
N GLY A 91 -0.93 0.46 2.66
CA GLY A 91 -0.14 1.67 2.43
C GLY A 91 -0.94 2.96 2.50
N GLY A 92 -2.25 2.92 2.20
CA GLY A 92 -3.15 4.05 2.36
C GLY A 92 -3.32 4.49 3.83
N TYR A 93 -3.46 3.54 4.76
CA TYR A 93 -3.48 3.85 6.19
C TYR A 93 -2.19 4.53 6.65
N ILE A 94 -1.04 4.04 6.16
CA ILE A 94 0.28 4.56 6.53
C ILE A 94 0.47 5.99 6.01
N ILE A 95 0.04 6.27 4.78
CA ILE A 95 0.04 7.65 4.24
C ILE A 95 -0.82 8.55 5.13
N ASN A 96 -2.02 8.13 5.50
CA ASN A 96 -2.91 8.92 6.34
C ASN A 96 -2.38 9.11 7.77
N ASP A 97 -1.67 8.12 8.34
CA ASP A 97 -0.97 8.28 9.61
C ASP A 97 0.16 9.33 9.51
N TYR A 98 0.93 9.29 8.41
CA TYR A 98 1.96 10.29 8.14
C TYR A 98 1.36 11.70 8.03
N LEU A 99 0.30 11.86 7.24
CA LEU A 99 -0.38 13.15 7.07
C LEU A 99 -0.98 13.68 8.38
N ALA A 100 -1.53 12.79 9.21
CA ALA A 100 -2.09 13.17 10.52
C ALA A 100 -1.04 13.76 11.46
N LYS A 101 0.20 13.28 11.39
CA LYS A 101 1.29 13.70 12.30
C LYS A 101 2.14 14.82 11.71
N TYR A 102 2.49 14.73 10.43
CA TYR A 102 3.48 15.59 9.78
C TYR A 102 2.90 16.55 8.73
N GLY A 103 1.62 16.35 8.38
CA GLY A 103 0.99 17.13 7.30
C GLY A 103 1.55 16.80 5.93
N GLU A 104 1.12 17.57 4.93
CA GLU A 104 1.47 17.36 3.52
C GLU A 104 2.61 18.26 3.00
N GLY A 105 3.16 19.12 3.87
CA GLY A 105 4.14 20.15 3.45
C GLY A 105 5.42 19.60 2.80
N ALA A 106 5.79 18.34 3.06
CA ALA A 106 7.02 17.74 2.53
C ALA A 106 6.81 16.89 1.27
N ILE A 107 5.57 16.61 0.85
CA ILE A 107 5.26 15.72 -0.29
C ILE A 107 4.75 16.51 -1.51
N GLY A 108 4.88 15.92 -2.71
CA GLY A 108 4.43 16.53 -3.96
C GLY A 108 3.02 16.10 -4.37
N GLY A 109 2.63 14.89 -4.01
CA GLY A 109 1.32 14.32 -4.32
C GLY A 109 1.15 12.92 -3.76
N ILE A 110 -0.02 12.33 -3.97
CA ILE A 110 -0.36 11.00 -3.45
C ILE A 110 -1.02 10.17 -4.56
N ASN A 111 -0.61 8.90 -4.71
CA ASN A 111 -1.38 7.91 -5.43
C ASN A 111 -1.87 6.83 -4.45
N TYR A 112 -3.17 6.78 -4.21
CA TYR A 112 -3.84 5.71 -3.47
C TYR A 112 -4.18 4.57 -4.42
N VAL A 113 -3.51 3.42 -4.28
CA VAL A 113 -3.67 2.25 -5.15
C VAL A 113 -4.48 1.18 -4.41
N CYS A 114 -5.72 0.95 -4.81
CA CYS A 114 -6.63 0.03 -4.12
C CYS A 114 -6.54 0.22 -2.59
N ALA A 115 -6.47 1.49 -2.16
CA ALA A 115 -6.00 1.83 -0.83
C ALA A 115 -7.09 1.70 0.23
N ALA A 116 -6.71 1.13 1.36
CA ALA A 116 -7.51 1.09 2.57
C ALA A 116 -7.31 2.39 3.37
N VAL A 117 -8.41 3.05 3.79
CA VAL A 117 -8.36 4.35 4.48
C VAL A 117 -9.19 4.42 5.76
N VAL A 118 -10.12 3.47 5.99
CA VAL A 118 -10.89 3.32 7.23
C VAL A 118 -10.88 1.86 7.70
N MET A 119 -10.79 1.62 9.02
CA MET A 119 -10.74 0.27 9.60
C MET A 119 -11.32 0.26 11.02
N GLY A 120 -11.88 -0.89 11.43
CA GLY A 120 -12.26 -1.18 12.83
C GLY A 120 -13.68 -0.78 13.23
N GLY A 121 -14.40 -0.01 12.43
CA GLY A 121 -15.81 0.32 12.64
C GLY A 121 -16.75 -0.58 11.84
N GLU A 122 -18.04 -0.57 12.17
CA GLU A 122 -19.07 -1.34 11.45
C GLU A 122 -19.16 -0.89 9.99
N SER A 123 -19.15 0.41 9.73
CA SER A 123 -19.13 0.96 8.37
C SER A 123 -17.89 0.53 7.58
N ALA A 124 -16.73 0.47 8.21
CA ALA A 124 -15.50 0.02 7.57
C ALA A 124 -15.58 -1.45 7.13
N ARG A 125 -16.21 -2.32 7.95
CA ARG A 125 -16.41 -3.74 7.61
C ARG A 125 -17.24 -3.94 6.35
N THR A 126 -18.23 -3.09 6.11
CA THR A 126 -19.07 -3.17 4.91
C THR A 126 -18.33 -2.76 3.62
N MET A 127 -17.18 -2.11 3.75
CA MET A 127 -16.34 -1.66 2.65
C MET A 127 -15.17 -2.61 2.35
N LEU A 128 -15.02 -3.69 3.12
CA LEU A 128 -14.06 -4.77 2.87
C LEU A 128 -14.73 -5.95 2.20
N GLY A 129 -14.01 -6.64 1.33
CA GLY A 129 -14.50 -7.85 0.68
C GLY A 129 -14.68 -8.98 1.68
N SER A 130 -15.76 -9.77 1.52
CA SER A 130 -16.07 -10.89 2.41
C SER A 130 -14.97 -11.95 2.41
N GLU A 131 -14.36 -12.22 1.25
CA GLU A 131 -13.27 -13.18 1.14
C GLU A 131 -12.03 -12.72 1.94
N PHE A 132 -11.73 -11.41 1.90
CA PHE A 132 -10.66 -10.85 2.73
C PHE A 132 -10.97 -11.00 4.23
N ILE A 133 -12.18 -10.66 4.65
CA ILE A 133 -12.60 -10.79 6.06
C ILE A 133 -12.43 -12.24 6.54
N ASN A 134 -12.78 -13.21 5.69
CA ASN A 134 -12.71 -14.63 6.03
C ASN A 134 -11.27 -15.18 6.16
N VAL A 135 -10.28 -14.60 5.50
CA VAL A 135 -8.88 -15.04 5.62
C VAL A 135 -8.13 -14.40 6.79
N VAL A 136 -8.66 -13.28 7.35
CA VAL A 136 -7.99 -12.55 8.43
C VAL A 136 -7.67 -13.43 9.66
N PRO A 137 -8.58 -14.26 10.21
CA PRO A 137 -8.25 -15.10 11.36
C PRO A 137 -7.08 -16.05 11.09
N GLY A 138 -7.12 -16.76 9.96
CA GLY A 138 -6.08 -17.72 9.60
C GLY A 138 -4.73 -17.04 9.34
N MET A 139 -4.69 -15.90 8.64
CA MET A 139 -3.42 -15.20 8.41
C MET A 139 -2.80 -14.63 9.69
N CYS A 140 -3.56 -14.50 10.77
CA CYS A 140 -3.08 -14.11 12.10
C CYS A 140 -2.86 -15.31 13.03
N SER A 141 -3.18 -16.54 12.59
CA SER A 141 -2.99 -17.76 13.36
C SER A 141 -1.52 -18.06 13.57
N VAL A 142 -1.18 -18.59 14.76
CA VAL A 142 0.14 -19.14 15.05
C VAL A 142 0.26 -20.59 14.59
N ASP A 143 -0.87 -21.25 14.29
CA ASP A 143 -0.87 -22.55 13.63
C ASP A 143 -0.36 -22.39 12.20
N LEU A 144 0.62 -23.20 11.83
CA LEU A 144 1.31 -23.07 10.56
C LEU A 144 0.43 -23.48 9.38
N GLU A 145 -0.39 -24.50 9.52
CA GLU A 145 -1.26 -25.01 8.46
C GLU A 145 -2.37 -23.97 8.14
N ASP A 146 -3.06 -23.50 9.18
CA ASP A 146 -4.05 -22.41 9.06
C ASP A 146 -3.44 -21.16 8.40
N ASN A 147 -2.23 -20.81 8.81
CA ASN A 147 -1.54 -19.60 8.33
C ASN A 147 -1.20 -19.72 6.84
N ILE A 148 -0.62 -20.86 6.42
CA ILE A 148 -0.29 -21.11 5.01
C ILE A 148 -1.56 -21.09 4.16
N GLU A 149 -2.61 -21.81 4.59
CA GLU A 149 -3.87 -21.86 3.85
C GLU A 149 -4.47 -20.47 3.65
N ALA A 150 -4.53 -19.66 4.74
CA ALA A 150 -5.08 -18.31 4.68
C ALA A 150 -4.22 -17.37 3.80
N VAL A 151 -2.89 -17.47 3.89
CA VAL A 151 -1.97 -16.68 3.05
C VAL A 151 -2.13 -17.05 1.57
N CYS A 152 -2.23 -18.34 1.25
CA CYS A 152 -2.47 -18.77 -0.13
C CYS A 152 -3.80 -18.23 -0.67
N LYS A 153 -4.87 -18.25 0.14
CA LYS A 153 -6.18 -17.67 -0.22
C LYS A 153 -6.06 -16.16 -0.40
N LEU A 154 -5.39 -15.46 0.54
CA LEU A 154 -5.17 -14.02 0.46
C LEU A 154 -4.49 -13.63 -0.85
N VAL A 155 -3.37 -14.29 -1.20
CA VAL A 155 -2.64 -13.95 -2.43
C VAL A 155 -3.51 -14.19 -3.67
N ARG A 156 -4.38 -15.21 -3.68
CA ARG A 156 -5.31 -15.44 -4.79
C ARG A 156 -6.32 -14.31 -4.98
N ILE A 157 -6.90 -13.81 -3.89
CA ILE A 157 -7.93 -12.74 -3.97
C ILE A 157 -7.34 -11.36 -4.27
N LEU A 158 -6.00 -11.22 -4.26
CA LEU A 158 -5.36 -9.98 -4.74
C LEU A 158 -5.51 -9.77 -6.25
N PHE A 159 -5.95 -10.78 -6.99
CA PHE A 159 -6.00 -10.78 -8.46
C PHE A 159 -7.38 -11.15 -8.98
N ALA A 160 -7.85 -10.43 -9.98
CA ALA A 160 -9.03 -10.87 -10.76
C ALA A 160 -8.67 -12.05 -11.68
N LYS A 161 -7.46 -12.02 -12.27
CA LYS A 161 -6.87 -13.14 -13.03
C LYS A 161 -5.63 -13.61 -12.30
N GLN A 162 -5.56 -14.93 -12.04
CA GLN A 162 -4.42 -15.46 -11.31
C GLN A 162 -3.10 -15.14 -12.00
N PRO A 163 -2.08 -14.71 -11.26
CA PRO A 163 -0.76 -14.40 -11.81
C PRO A 163 -0.06 -15.68 -12.29
N PRO A 164 1.01 -15.55 -13.11
CA PRO A 164 1.91 -16.67 -13.37
C PRO A 164 2.42 -17.29 -12.07
N GLN A 165 2.66 -18.60 -12.07
CA GLN A 165 3.06 -19.37 -10.89
C GLN A 165 4.25 -18.75 -10.15
N GLU A 166 5.27 -18.31 -10.87
CA GLU A 166 6.46 -17.66 -10.28
C GLU A 166 6.09 -16.39 -9.48
N ALA A 167 5.24 -15.53 -10.03
CA ALA A 167 4.79 -14.32 -9.34
C ALA A 167 3.94 -14.67 -8.11
N PHE A 168 3.11 -15.70 -8.19
CA PHE A 168 2.31 -16.20 -7.07
C PHE A 168 3.20 -16.71 -5.93
N GLU A 169 4.23 -17.49 -6.24
CA GLU A 169 5.20 -18.02 -5.27
C GLU A 169 5.98 -16.92 -4.57
N ILE A 170 6.42 -15.88 -5.29
CA ILE A 170 7.08 -14.70 -4.72
C ILE A 170 6.17 -14.01 -3.71
N LEU A 171 4.92 -13.78 -4.05
CA LEU A 171 3.97 -13.08 -3.17
C LEU A 171 3.62 -13.89 -1.92
N ILE A 172 3.53 -15.22 -2.04
CA ILE A 172 3.39 -16.12 -0.88
C ILE A 172 4.64 -16.04 0.00
N ALA A 173 5.84 -16.14 -0.59
CA ALA A 173 7.09 -16.05 0.16
C ALA A 173 7.20 -14.72 0.91
N CYS A 174 6.88 -13.59 0.25
CA CYS A 174 6.82 -12.27 0.90
C CYS A 174 5.84 -12.27 2.08
N SER A 175 4.66 -12.87 1.91
CA SER A 175 3.67 -12.96 2.98
C SER A 175 4.15 -13.81 4.14
N MET A 176 4.75 -14.97 3.89
CA MET A 176 5.14 -15.92 4.93
C MET A 176 6.26 -15.42 5.84
N VAL A 177 7.09 -14.45 5.40
CA VAL A 177 8.11 -13.86 6.27
C VAL A 177 7.56 -12.83 7.26
N VAL A 178 6.28 -12.44 7.14
CA VAL A 178 5.61 -11.51 8.07
C VAL A 178 5.09 -12.30 9.28
N PRO A 179 5.53 -12.00 10.51
CA PRO A 179 5.05 -12.72 11.69
C PRO A 179 3.53 -12.56 11.91
N PRO A 180 2.82 -13.59 12.39
CA PRO A 180 1.41 -13.47 12.77
C PRO A 180 1.14 -12.33 13.77
N THR A 181 2.06 -12.09 14.69
CA THR A 181 1.99 -10.98 15.67
C THR A 181 2.00 -9.61 15.00
N ALA A 182 2.77 -9.43 13.93
CA ALA A 182 2.76 -8.20 13.15
C ALA A 182 1.40 -8.00 12.46
N ARG A 183 0.89 -9.04 11.81
CA ARG A 183 -0.44 -9.00 11.16
C ARG A 183 -1.55 -8.69 12.15
N LEU A 184 -1.54 -9.37 13.31
CA LEU A 184 -2.51 -9.13 14.38
C LEU A 184 -2.46 -7.67 14.85
N GLY A 185 -1.27 -7.13 15.12
CA GLY A 185 -1.11 -5.73 15.54
C GLY A 185 -1.63 -4.74 14.48
N MET A 186 -1.36 -5.00 13.20
CA MET A 186 -1.84 -4.17 12.10
C MET A 186 -3.36 -4.19 11.94
N ILE A 187 -3.98 -5.38 12.04
CA ILE A 187 -5.43 -5.56 11.85
C ILE A 187 -6.23 -5.14 13.08
N SER A 188 -5.64 -5.13 14.28
CA SER A 188 -6.34 -4.71 15.52
C SER A 188 -6.55 -3.19 15.64
N ARG A 189 -6.05 -2.41 14.68
CA ARG A 189 -6.19 -0.95 14.70
C ARG A 189 -7.63 -0.52 14.43
N THR A 190 -8.02 0.60 15.03
CA THR A 190 -9.19 1.38 14.60
C THR A 190 -8.69 2.65 13.93
N ILE A 191 -9.06 2.84 12.67
CA ILE A 191 -8.56 3.93 11.83
C ILE A 191 -9.76 4.69 11.26
N ASP A 192 -9.87 5.95 11.67
CA ASP A 192 -10.71 6.98 11.05
C ASP A 192 -9.81 8.20 10.80
N ARG A 193 -9.63 8.52 9.53
CA ARG A 193 -8.80 9.66 9.07
C ARG A 193 -9.57 10.58 8.13
N ASP A 194 -10.89 10.55 8.18
CA ASP A 194 -11.74 11.37 7.33
C ASP A 194 -11.39 12.85 7.39
N THR A 195 -11.17 13.39 8.60
CA THR A 195 -10.78 14.79 8.79
C THR A 195 -9.44 15.10 8.14
N VAL A 196 -8.47 14.18 8.24
CA VAL A 196 -7.16 14.31 7.59
C VAL A 196 -7.30 14.32 6.08
N MET A 197 -8.04 13.34 5.53
CA MET A 197 -8.27 13.22 4.09
C MET A 197 -8.99 14.45 3.52
N LYS A 198 -10.01 14.95 4.20
CA LYS A 198 -10.73 16.20 3.81
C LYS A 198 -9.84 17.44 3.83
N GLY A 199 -8.74 17.39 4.60
CA GLY A 199 -7.75 18.46 4.67
C GLY A 199 -6.69 18.45 3.55
N ILE A 200 -6.55 17.36 2.79
CA ILE A 200 -5.55 17.21 1.74
C ILE A 200 -5.74 18.25 0.65
N LYS A 201 -4.65 18.91 0.25
CA LYS A 201 -4.59 19.92 -0.82
C LYS A 201 -3.63 19.55 -1.95
N VAL A 202 -2.62 18.69 -1.63
CA VAL A 202 -1.74 18.19 -2.69
C VAL A 202 -2.52 17.38 -3.72
N PRO A 203 -2.04 17.28 -4.95
CA PRO A 203 -2.66 16.44 -5.99
C PRO A 203 -2.79 14.97 -5.54
N VAL A 204 -3.94 14.38 -5.85
CA VAL A 204 -4.24 12.99 -5.49
C VAL A 204 -4.72 12.24 -6.73
N LEU A 205 -4.15 11.06 -6.96
CA LEU A 205 -4.63 10.05 -7.88
C LEU A 205 -5.18 8.87 -7.06
N VAL A 206 -6.38 8.41 -7.41
CA VAL A 206 -6.98 7.20 -6.84
C VAL A 206 -7.05 6.15 -7.94
N THR A 207 -6.21 5.13 -7.81
CA THR A 207 -6.17 3.98 -8.71
C THR A 207 -6.93 2.81 -8.08
N ALA A 208 -7.96 2.31 -8.74
CA ALA A 208 -8.81 1.24 -8.22
C ALA A 208 -9.01 0.12 -9.25
N GLY A 209 -9.07 -1.14 -8.79
CA GLY A 209 -9.49 -2.26 -9.63
C GLY A 209 -11.01 -2.44 -9.57
N GLU A 210 -11.65 -2.63 -10.73
CA GLU A 210 -13.11 -2.84 -10.80
C GLU A 210 -13.53 -4.13 -10.07
N LYS A 211 -12.69 -5.15 -10.11
CA LYS A 211 -12.92 -6.48 -9.51
C LYS A 211 -12.19 -6.69 -8.19
N ASP A 212 -11.87 -5.60 -7.48
CA ASP A 212 -11.17 -5.68 -6.21
C ASP A 212 -12.02 -6.43 -5.17
N ALA A 213 -11.55 -7.62 -4.77
CA ALA A 213 -12.20 -8.49 -3.79
C ALA A 213 -11.73 -8.22 -2.34
N VAL A 214 -10.78 -7.29 -2.15
CA VAL A 214 -10.21 -6.92 -0.85
C VAL A 214 -10.75 -5.57 -0.38
N ILE A 215 -10.56 -4.53 -1.19
CA ILE A 215 -11.04 -3.18 -0.95
C ILE A 215 -12.16 -2.89 -1.96
N THR A 216 -13.40 -2.96 -1.49
CA THR A 216 -14.54 -2.87 -2.39
C THR A 216 -14.69 -1.48 -3.02
N PRO A 217 -15.46 -1.32 -4.12
CA PRO A 217 -15.75 -0.02 -4.71
C PRO A 217 -16.39 0.98 -3.73
N ALA A 218 -17.06 0.50 -2.67
CA ALA A 218 -17.61 1.36 -1.63
C ALA A 218 -16.51 2.11 -0.85
N HIS A 219 -15.37 1.45 -0.60
CA HIS A 219 -14.21 2.05 0.05
C HIS A 219 -13.57 3.13 -0.82
N THR A 220 -13.37 2.83 -2.12
CA THR A 220 -12.89 3.81 -3.11
C THR A 220 -13.82 5.01 -3.20
N LYS A 221 -15.14 4.78 -3.22
CA LYS A 221 -16.14 5.87 -3.22
C LYS A 221 -16.05 6.74 -1.96
N HIS A 222 -15.85 6.12 -0.78
CA HIS A 222 -15.65 6.84 0.47
C HIS A 222 -14.41 7.75 0.39
N LEU A 223 -13.28 7.23 -0.10
CA LEU A 223 -12.04 7.99 -0.30
C LEU A 223 -12.27 9.21 -1.22
N LEU A 224 -12.92 9.00 -2.37
CA LEU A 224 -13.24 10.08 -3.31
C LEU A 224 -14.23 11.11 -2.73
N THR A 225 -15.10 10.70 -1.82
CA THR A 225 -15.99 11.62 -1.10
C THR A 225 -15.20 12.52 -0.14
N CYS A 226 -14.16 11.97 0.50
CA CYS A 226 -13.28 12.74 1.38
C CYS A 226 -12.34 13.68 0.62
N ILE A 227 -11.94 13.31 -0.61
CA ILE A 227 -10.99 14.08 -1.43
C ILE A 227 -11.62 14.39 -2.80
N PRO A 228 -12.54 15.38 -2.90
CA PRO A 228 -13.31 15.62 -4.12
C PRO A 228 -12.49 16.08 -5.32
N HIS A 229 -11.27 16.58 -5.10
CA HIS A 229 -10.37 17.02 -6.17
C HIS A 229 -9.45 15.89 -6.69
N ALA A 230 -9.56 14.68 -6.13
CA ALA A 230 -8.75 13.56 -6.59
C ALA A 230 -9.11 13.14 -8.02
N GLU A 231 -8.09 12.88 -8.83
CA GLU A 231 -8.26 12.16 -10.10
C GLU A 231 -8.59 10.70 -9.77
N SER A 232 -9.53 10.10 -10.48
CA SER A 232 -9.91 8.69 -10.31
C SER A 232 -9.60 7.89 -11.57
N SER A 233 -8.91 6.76 -11.42
CA SER A 233 -8.64 5.80 -12.48
C SER A 233 -9.10 4.41 -12.06
N VAL A 234 -10.15 3.92 -12.73
CA VAL A 234 -10.67 2.56 -12.52
C VAL A 234 -10.14 1.64 -13.61
N PHE A 235 -9.55 0.53 -13.20
CA PHE A 235 -8.98 -0.50 -14.05
C PHE A 235 -10.02 -1.60 -14.27
N GLU A 236 -10.63 -1.63 -15.45
CA GLU A 236 -11.67 -2.59 -15.81
C GLU A 236 -11.15 -4.02 -15.84
N GLY A 237 -11.89 -4.95 -15.23
CA GLY A 237 -11.55 -6.37 -15.16
C GLY A 237 -10.35 -6.70 -14.27
N ILE A 238 -9.78 -5.73 -13.53
CA ILE A 238 -8.59 -5.86 -12.68
C ILE A 238 -9.02 -5.94 -11.20
N GLY A 239 -8.26 -6.71 -10.42
CA GLY A 239 -8.48 -6.92 -8.99
C GLY A 239 -7.77 -5.89 -8.10
N HIS A 240 -7.26 -6.38 -6.97
CA HIS A 240 -6.62 -5.56 -5.93
C HIS A 240 -5.20 -5.10 -6.30
N SER A 241 -4.62 -5.62 -7.39
CA SER A 241 -3.21 -5.40 -7.73
C SER A 241 -3.01 -4.81 -9.13
N PRO A 242 -3.57 -3.63 -9.46
CA PRO A 242 -3.44 -3.04 -10.79
C PRO A 242 -1.97 -2.84 -11.22
N GLN A 243 -1.06 -2.55 -10.29
CA GLN A 243 0.38 -2.43 -10.52
C GLN A 243 1.04 -3.73 -10.99
N LEU A 244 0.39 -4.88 -10.79
CA LEU A 244 0.86 -6.20 -11.20
C LEU A 244 0.03 -6.78 -12.36
N GLU A 245 -1.29 -6.59 -12.35
CA GLU A 245 -2.24 -7.18 -13.31
C GLU A 245 -2.25 -6.42 -14.66
N ASP A 246 -2.15 -5.08 -14.62
CA ASP A 246 -2.05 -4.21 -15.78
C ASP A 246 -0.93 -3.18 -15.55
N SER A 247 0.27 -3.71 -15.39
CA SER A 247 1.45 -2.92 -15.04
C SER A 247 1.83 -1.88 -16.08
N GLU A 248 1.54 -2.11 -17.35
CA GLU A 248 1.85 -1.18 -18.42
C GLU A 248 1.00 0.09 -18.28
N ARG A 249 -0.32 -0.02 -18.20
CA ARG A 249 -1.22 1.11 -17.98
C ARG A 249 -0.92 1.79 -16.65
N PHE A 250 -0.71 1.02 -15.57
CA PHE A 250 -0.35 1.58 -14.27
C PHE A 250 0.92 2.44 -14.34
N ASN A 251 1.96 1.95 -14.98
CA ASN A 251 3.23 2.67 -15.14
C ASN A 251 3.08 3.93 -15.99
N GLN A 252 2.27 3.90 -17.04
CA GLN A 252 1.97 5.09 -17.86
C GLN A 252 1.26 6.17 -17.05
N GLU A 253 0.23 5.81 -16.28
CA GLU A 253 -0.53 6.76 -15.44
C GLU A 253 0.35 7.31 -14.30
N LEU A 254 1.14 6.45 -13.64
CA LEU A 254 2.07 6.86 -12.60
C LEU A 254 3.16 7.80 -13.17
N THR A 255 3.69 7.52 -14.35
CA THR A 255 4.66 8.39 -15.04
C THR A 255 4.05 9.77 -15.29
N ARG A 256 2.85 9.82 -15.87
CA ARG A 256 2.14 11.09 -16.14
C ARG A 256 1.99 11.92 -14.86
N PHE A 257 1.50 11.28 -13.81
CA PHE A 257 1.23 11.94 -12.54
C PHE A 257 2.52 12.38 -11.83
N ALA A 258 3.56 11.53 -11.82
CA ALA A 258 4.84 11.85 -11.21
C ALA A 258 5.60 12.97 -11.94
N ARG A 259 5.55 13.03 -13.27
CA ARG A 259 6.15 14.13 -14.06
C ARG A 259 5.60 15.49 -13.62
N GLN A 260 4.32 15.54 -13.33
CA GLN A 260 3.63 16.78 -12.99
C GLN A 260 3.84 17.19 -11.53
N TYR A 261 3.89 16.24 -10.59
CA TYR A 261 3.76 16.54 -9.17
C TYR A 261 4.92 16.09 -8.28
N ALA A 262 5.76 15.13 -8.69
CA ALA A 262 6.97 14.83 -7.95
C ALA A 262 7.99 15.99 -8.08
N GLY A 263 8.73 16.28 -7.00
CA GLY A 263 9.64 17.42 -6.92
C GLY A 263 11.08 17.16 -7.34
#